data_14e2141ca0e06ed9cae0a3dd90211164
#
_entry.id   14e2141ca0e06ed9cae0a3dd90211164
#
_cell.length_a   1.000
_cell.length_b   1.000
_cell.length_c   1.000
_cell.angle_alpha   90.00
_cell.angle_beta   90.00
_cell.angle_gamma   90.00
#
_symmetry.space_group_name_H-M   'P 1'
#
loop_
_entity.id
_entity.type
_entity.pdbx_description
1 polymer ?
#
loop_
_entity_poly.entity_id
_entity_poly.type
_entity_poly.pdbx_seq_one_letter_code
_entity_poly.pdbx_strand_id
1 'polypeptide(L)'
;MLKVLFFVVFLQSICFAQVSNYALEKNWAALPTIENASFWVPKNADLKNNQKEAEVDVFFIHPTTDIYGFKASGNTNIDNKKVNIKTDELSIKYQASVFNGTCKVYAPRYRQAVLHNFFSKNSDKSKAAFNLAYSDIKAAFEYYLANYNHGRPIIIAGHSQGTMHSARLLKEFFDGKPLQKQLVVAYLIGYPIYASEFQFIKVADDADSLGGFVSYNTFLMGADNFFTEEYKNAVVVNPLSWKTDKQFVDA
;
A
#
# COMPACT_ATOMS: atom_id res chain seq x y z
N MET A 1 64.05 9.77 -18.64
CA MET A 1 63.08 10.15 -17.54
C MET A 1 61.69 9.65 -17.90
N LEU A 2 61.29 8.55 -17.29
CA LEU A 2 60.01 7.89 -17.55
C LEU A 2 58.95 8.48 -16.57
N LYS A 3 57.95 9.19 -17.10
CA LYS A 3 56.86 9.72 -16.29
C LYS A 3 55.80 8.61 -16.09
N VAL A 4 55.74 8.06 -14.88
CA VAL A 4 54.66 7.14 -14.48
C VAL A 4 53.43 7.96 -14.14
N LEU A 5 52.35 7.80 -14.93
CA LEU A 5 51.06 8.43 -14.69
C LEU A 5 50.26 7.50 -13.77
N PHE A 6 50.05 7.90 -12.52
CA PHE A 6 49.13 7.21 -11.60
C PHE A 6 47.69 7.56 -11.94
N PHE A 7 46.93 6.59 -12.46
CA PHE A 7 45.47 6.68 -12.60
C PHE A 7 44.85 6.31 -11.26
N VAL A 8 44.35 7.30 -10.53
CA VAL A 8 43.53 7.07 -9.33
C VAL A 8 42.12 6.81 -9.80
N VAL A 9 41.70 5.53 -9.81
CA VAL A 9 40.30 5.16 -10.05
C VAL A 9 39.50 5.43 -8.77
N PHE A 10 38.71 6.48 -8.75
CA PHE A 10 37.69 6.71 -7.72
C PHE A 10 36.56 5.70 -7.92
N LEU A 11 36.58 4.60 -7.18
CA LEU A 11 35.41 3.76 -6.99
C LEU A 11 34.43 4.53 -6.13
N GLN A 12 33.45 5.19 -6.76
CA GLN A 12 32.26 5.66 -6.04
C GLN A 12 31.46 4.43 -5.61
N SER A 13 31.57 4.06 -4.35
CA SER A 13 30.67 3.08 -3.72
C SER A 13 29.26 3.64 -3.74
N ILE A 14 28.45 3.22 -4.70
CA ILE A 14 27.01 3.49 -4.70
C ILE A 14 26.46 2.66 -3.54
N CYS A 15 26.27 3.31 -2.40
CA CYS A 15 25.60 2.72 -1.25
C CYS A 15 24.12 2.58 -1.59
N PHE A 16 23.72 1.46 -2.18
CA PHE A 16 22.32 1.09 -2.25
C PHE A 16 21.84 0.88 -0.82
N ALA A 17 20.84 1.66 -0.38
CA ALA A 17 20.20 1.41 0.90
C ALA A 17 19.72 -0.04 0.93
N GLN A 18 20.29 -0.83 1.85
CA GLN A 18 19.94 -2.25 1.96
C GLN A 18 18.43 -2.40 2.14
N VAL A 19 17.81 -3.19 1.26
CA VAL A 19 16.37 -3.49 1.32
C VAL A 19 16.07 -4.33 2.57
N SER A 20 14.91 -4.13 3.17
CA SER A 20 14.47 -4.88 4.34
C SER A 20 14.35 -6.38 4.04
N ASN A 21 14.74 -7.24 4.99
CA ASN A 21 14.72 -8.69 4.82
C ASN A 21 13.34 -9.25 5.22
N TYR A 22 12.51 -9.60 4.25
CA TYR A 22 11.16 -10.12 4.46
C TYR A 22 11.09 -11.63 4.76
N ALA A 23 12.21 -12.32 4.84
CA ALA A 23 12.27 -13.64 5.47
C ALA A 23 12.07 -13.58 6.99
N LEU A 24 12.22 -12.39 7.59
CA LEU A 24 12.03 -12.17 9.01
C LEU A 24 10.56 -11.77 9.28
N GLU A 25 9.83 -12.56 10.05
CA GLU A 25 8.44 -12.31 10.42
C GLU A 25 8.22 -10.94 11.07
N LYS A 26 9.20 -10.43 11.85
CA LYS A 26 9.14 -9.09 12.46
C LYS A 26 8.97 -7.95 11.44
N ASN A 27 9.34 -8.16 10.18
CA ASN A 27 9.20 -7.18 9.09
C ASN A 27 7.81 -7.24 8.42
N TRP A 28 6.89 -8.00 9.01
CA TRP A 28 5.48 -8.02 8.65
C TRP A 28 4.64 -7.45 9.79
N ALA A 29 3.67 -6.63 9.46
CA ALA A 29 2.65 -6.13 10.38
C ALA A 29 1.48 -7.14 10.49
N ALA A 30 1.23 -7.90 9.42
CA ALA A 30 0.32 -9.04 9.43
C ALA A 30 0.83 -10.18 8.55
N LEU A 31 0.74 -11.38 9.09
CA LEU A 31 0.88 -12.66 8.40
C LEU A 31 -0.23 -13.60 8.91
N PRO A 32 -0.86 -14.42 8.06
CA PRO A 32 -1.94 -15.31 8.48
C PRO A 32 -1.48 -16.47 9.38
N THR A 33 -0.16 -16.68 9.48
CA THR A 33 0.46 -17.77 10.24
C THR A 33 0.76 -17.43 11.71
N ILE A 34 0.75 -16.13 12.05
CA ILE A 34 1.03 -15.64 13.41
C ILE A 34 -0.10 -14.72 13.88
N GLU A 35 -0.44 -14.76 15.16
CA GLU A 35 -1.45 -13.87 15.73
C GLU A 35 -1.01 -12.42 15.63
N ASN A 36 -1.89 -11.58 15.10
CA ASN A 36 -1.63 -10.16 14.89
C ASN A 36 -2.95 -9.37 14.83
N ALA A 37 -2.84 -8.04 14.70
CA ALA A 37 -4.00 -7.14 14.76
C ALA A 37 -5.02 -7.34 13.62
N SER A 38 -4.65 -7.96 12.49
CA SER A 38 -5.60 -8.29 11.42
C SER A 38 -6.59 -9.41 11.80
N PHE A 39 -6.34 -10.11 12.89
CA PHE A 39 -7.28 -11.13 13.40
C PHE A 39 -8.47 -10.55 14.16
N TRP A 40 -8.42 -9.24 14.41
CA TRP A 40 -9.48 -8.56 15.14
C TRP A 40 -10.84 -8.62 14.42
N VAL A 41 -11.90 -8.88 15.20
CA VAL A 41 -13.29 -8.90 14.76
C VAL A 41 -14.11 -8.06 15.74
N PRO A 42 -15.07 -7.24 15.29
CA PRO A 42 -15.96 -6.50 16.16
C PRO A 42 -16.76 -7.42 17.08
N LYS A 43 -16.86 -7.09 18.39
CA LYS A 43 -17.45 -7.96 19.40
C LYS A 43 -18.93 -8.33 19.17
N ASN A 44 -19.68 -7.47 18.50
CA ASN A 44 -21.13 -7.63 18.32
C ASN A 44 -21.51 -7.94 16.87
N ALA A 45 -20.54 -8.29 16.03
CA ALA A 45 -20.78 -8.66 14.65
C ALA A 45 -20.78 -10.19 14.51
N ASP A 46 -21.69 -10.71 13.69
CA ASP A 46 -21.66 -12.13 13.28
C ASP A 46 -20.59 -12.33 12.20
N LEU A 47 -19.36 -12.03 12.57
CA LEU A 47 -18.18 -12.14 11.71
C LEU A 47 -17.15 -13.04 12.39
N LYS A 48 -16.32 -13.68 11.58
CA LYS A 48 -15.24 -14.56 12.06
C LYS A 48 -13.95 -14.27 11.31
N ASN A 49 -12.83 -14.33 12.02
CA ASN A 49 -11.53 -14.43 11.37
C ASN A 49 -11.39 -15.83 10.76
N ASN A 50 -11.31 -15.91 9.45
CA ASN A 50 -11.25 -17.16 8.70
C ASN A 50 -9.99 -17.26 7.83
N GLN A 51 -8.95 -16.48 8.16
CA GLN A 51 -7.71 -16.40 7.39
C GLN A 51 -7.06 -17.77 7.16
N LYS A 52 -7.19 -18.68 8.13
CA LYS A 52 -6.59 -20.01 8.05
C LYS A 52 -7.11 -20.79 6.83
N GLU A 53 -8.41 -20.73 6.59
CA GLU A 53 -9.10 -21.50 5.54
C GLU A 53 -9.30 -20.69 4.24
N ALA A 54 -8.98 -19.41 4.24
CA ALA A 54 -9.17 -18.55 3.08
C ALA A 54 -8.34 -18.99 1.86
N GLU A 55 -8.93 -18.91 0.69
CA GLU A 55 -8.31 -19.28 -0.59
C GLU A 55 -7.85 -18.05 -1.41
N VAL A 56 -8.15 -16.85 -0.94
CA VAL A 56 -7.75 -15.57 -1.54
C VAL A 56 -6.77 -14.87 -0.61
N ASP A 57 -5.77 -14.22 -1.17
CA ASP A 57 -4.85 -13.39 -0.42
C ASP A 57 -5.21 -11.91 -0.55
N VAL A 58 -5.03 -11.13 0.51
CA VAL A 58 -4.92 -9.67 0.42
C VAL A 58 -3.51 -9.23 0.78
N PHE A 59 -2.87 -8.51 -0.13
CA PHE A 59 -1.63 -7.80 0.13
C PHE A 59 -1.98 -6.35 0.47
N PHE A 60 -1.91 -6.02 1.76
CA PHE A 60 -2.33 -4.73 2.30
C PHE A 60 -1.13 -3.81 2.55
N ILE A 61 -1.15 -2.62 1.95
CA ILE A 61 -0.13 -1.59 2.13
C ILE A 61 -0.71 -0.48 3.02
N HIS A 62 -0.20 -0.41 4.25
CA HIS A 62 -0.72 0.52 5.26
C HIS A 62 -0.39 1.99 4.95
N PRO A 63 -1.18 2.98 5.46
CA PRO A 63 -0.88 4.40 5.32
C PRO A 63 0.35 4.80 6.13
N THR A 64 0.76 6.06 5.99
CA THR A 64 1.67 6.72 6.93
C THR A 64 1.05 6.76 8.32
N THR A 65 1.72 6.16 9.30
CA THR A 65 1.35 6.20 10.73
C THR A 65 2.31 7.05 11.55
N ASP A 66 3.43 7.45 10.97
CA ASP A 66 4.33 8.46 11.54
C ASP A 66 3.88 9.88 11.17
N ILE A 67 2.87 10.35 11.89
CA ILE A 67 2.26 11.66 11.67
C ILE A 67 2.85 12.77 12.54
N TYR A 68 3.74 12.44 13.47
CA TYR A 68 4.28 13.42 14.46
C TYR A 68 5.56 14.10 14.00
N GLY A 69 6.19 13.61 12.94
CA GLY A 69 7.43 14.14 12.38
C GLY A 69 7.23 15.36 11.46
N PHE A 70 6.33 16.30 11.77
CA PHE A 70 6.02 17.44 10.90
C PHE A 70 7.23 18.34 10.53
N LYS A 71 8.37 18.17 11.19
CA LYS A 71 9.59 18.96 10.93
C LYS A 71 10.72 18.17 10.28
N ALA A 72 10.60 16.86 10.14
CA ALA A 72 11.62 16.00 9.56
C ALA A 72 11.15 15.44 8.21
N SER A 73 11.94 15.61 7.16
CA SER A 73 11.78 14.87 5.91
C SER A 73 12.51 13.54 6.01
N GLY A 74 12.08 12.55 5.25
CA GLY A 74 12.72 11.23 5.15
C GLY A 74 11.77 10.09 5.52
N ASN A 75 12.34 9.00 6.02
CA ASN A 75 11.63 7.76 6.27
C ASN A 75 11.75 7.34 7.73
N THR A 76 10.69 6.72 8.23
CA THR A 76 10.70 6.06 9.53
C THR A 76 11.51 4.77 9.44
N ASN A 77 12.32 4.50 10.46
CA ASN A 77 13.02 3.21 10.57
C ASN A 77 11.99 2.07 10.73
N ILE A 78 12.18 0.97 10.00
CA ILE A 78 11.28 -0.19 10.04
C ILE A 78 11.16 -0.81 11.44
N ASP A 79 12.19 -0.70 12.27
CA ASP A 79 12.20 -1.19 13.65
C ASP A 79 11.69 -0.16 14.68
N ASN A 80 11.08 0.97 14.25
CA ASN A 80 10.52 1.98 15.15
C ASN A 80 9.28 1.43 15.88
N LYS A 81 9.48 0.94 17.11
CA LYS A 81 8.42 0.30 17.91
C LYS A 81 7.19 1.18 18.11
N LYS A 82 7.35 2.50 18.35
CA LYS A 82 6.22 3.42 18.59
C LYS A 82 5.34 3.57 17.34
N VAL A 83 5.96 3.66 16.18
CA VAL A 83 5.25 3.76 14.90
C VAL A 83 4.63 2.42 14.55
N ASN A 84 5.34 1.31 14.78
CA ASN A 84 4.83 -0.04 14.53
C ASN A 84 3.58 -0.35 15.37
N ILE A 85 3.56 0.00 16.68
CA ILE A 85 2.37 -0.13 17.53
C ILE A 85 1.18 0.64 16.93
N LYS A 86 1.39 1.88 16.47
CA LYS A 86 0.31 2.66 15.84
C LYS A 86 -0.17 2.02 14.53
N THR A 87 0.75 1.50 13.73
CA THR A 87 0.39 0.77 12.51
C THR A 87 -0.50 -0.41 12.85
N ASP A 88 -0.13 -1.18 13.86
CA ASP A 88 -0.86 -2.37 14.28
C ASP A 88 -2.23 -2.02 14.88
N GLU A 89 -2.29 -1.07 15.81
CA GLU A 89 -3.53 -0.71 16.53
C GLU A 89 -4.54 0.09 15.70
N LEU A 90 -4.09 0.78 14.67
CA LEU A 90 -4.97 1.60 13.81
C LEU A 90 -5.18 0.96 12.44
N SER A 91 -4.12 0.85 11.65
CA SER A 91 -4.24 0.46 10.25
C SER A 91 -4.48 -1.03 10.08
N ILE A 92 -3.71 -1.88 10.76
CA ILE A 92 -3.90 -3.33 10.64
C ILE A 92 -5.22 -3.73 11.29
N LYS A 93 -5.49 -3.22 12.48
CA LYS A 93 -6.68 -3.57 13.23
C LYS A 93 -8.00 -3.12 12.59
N TYR A 94 -8.04 -1.94 11.96
CA TYR A 94 -9.30 -1.35 11.49
C TYR A 94 -9.42 -1.24 9.97
N GLN A 95 -8.35 -1.49 9.22
CA GLN A 95 -8.36 -1.43 7.76
C GLN A 95 -8.02 -2.79 7.14
N ALA A 96 -6.94 -3.45 7.57
CA ALA A 96 -6.58 -4.75 7.03
C ALA A 96 -7.49 -5.88 7.54
N SER A 97 -7.99 -5.79 8.78
CA SER A 97 -8.88 -6.81 9.37
C SER A 97 -10.21 -6.99 8.64
N VAL A 98 -10.67 -6.00 7.86
CA VAL A 98 -11.92 -6.11 7.10
C VAL A 98 -11.89 -7.27 6.09
N PHE A 99 -10.71 -7.74 5.72
CA PHE A 99 -10.52 -8.84 4.80
C PHE A 99 -10.42 -10.21 5.48
N ASN A 100 -10.31 -10.28 6.81
CA ASN A 100 -9.97 -11.51 7.54
C ASN A 100 -11.02 -12.62 7.49
N GLY A 101 -12.26 -12.27 7.13
CA GLY A 101 -13.34 -13.25 6.96
C GLY A 101 -13.21 -14.10 5.68
N THR A 102 -12.52 -13.58 4.66
CA THR A 102 -12.44 -14.18 3.33
C THR A 102 -11.04 -14.30 2.76
N CYS A 103 -10.06 -13.58 3.32
CA CYS A 103 -8.70 -13.53 2.80
C CYS A 103 -7.64 -13.85 3.85
N LYS A 104 -6.52 -14.39 3.39
CA LYS A 104 -5.24 -14.38 4.14
C LYS A 104 -4.64 -12.98 4.04
N VAL A 105 -4.37 -12.34 5.16
CA VAL A 105 -3.88 -10.96 5.22
C VAL A 105 -2.37 -10.94 5.31
N TYR A 106 -1.73 -10.33 4.32
CA TYR A 106 -0.30 -10.06 4.25
C TYR A 106 -0.08 -8.55 4.24
N ALA A 107 0.56 -8.01 5.26
CA ALA A 107 0.86 -6.59 5.36
C ALA A 107 2.33 -6.39 5.76
N PRO A 108 3.20 -5.93 4.85
CA PRO A 108 4.59 -5.67 5.19
C PRO A 108 4.72 -4.42 6.07
N ARG A 109 5.70 -4.41 6.98
CA ARG A 109 6.29 -3.17 7.48
C ARG A 109 7.24 -2.64 6.43
N TYR A 110 7.31 -1.34 6.28
CA TYR A 110 8.22 -0.71 5.32
C TYR A 110 8.72 0.63 5.89
N ARG A 111 9.84 1.12 5.41
CA ARG A 111 10.37 2.44 5.77
C ARG A 111 9.46 3.53 5.20
N GLN A 112 8.27 3.69 5.81
CA GLN A 112 7.28 4.65 5.36
C GLN A 112 7.86 6.07 5.33
N ALA A 113 7.53 6.82 4.28
CA ALA A 113 7.84 8.24 4.22
C ALA A 113 7.01 8.98 5.27
N VAL A 114 7.63 9.84 6.07
CA VAL A 114 6.90 10.63 7.08
C VAL A 114 5.94 11.61 6.42
N LEU A 115 4.87 11.97 7.13
CA LEU A 115 3.78 12.79 6.58
C LEU A 115 4.25 14.11 5.95
N HIS A 116 5.30 14.72 6.50
CA HIS A 116 5.88 15.97 5.97
C HIS A 116 6.28 15.89 4.49
N ASN A 117 6.67 14.71 3.98
CA ASN A 117 7.07 14.55 2.57
C ASN A 117 5.95 14.88 1.57
N PHE A 118 4.68 14.73 1.96
CA PHE A 118 3.54 15.08 1.11
C PHE A 118 3.35 16.59 0.94
N PHE A 119 3.84 17.38 1.89
CA PHE A 119 3.68 18.84 1.91
C PHE A 119 5.01 19.60 1.68
N SER A 120 6.10 18.86 1.56
CA SER A 120 7.45 19.46 1.44
C SER A 120 7.64 20.10 0.06
N LYS A 121 8.15 21.32 0.05
CA LYS A 121 8.62 21.99 -1.18
C LYS A 121 9.88 21.35 -1.77
N ASN A 122 10.59 20.51 -1.00
CA ASN A 122 11.77 19.80 -1.49
C ASN A 122 11.36 18.49 -2.19
N SER A 123 11.01 18.61 -3.47
CA SER A 123 10.52 17.49 -4.28
C SER A 123 11.52 16.33 -4.38
N ASP A 124 12.82 16.59 -4.41
CA ASP A 124 13.83 15.54 -4.59
C ASP A 124 14.00 14.69 -3.33
N LYS A 125 13.99 15.33 -2.14
CA LYS A 125 13.99 14.60 -0.86
C LYS A 125 12.73 13.78 -0.67
N SER A 126 11.58 14.34 -1.03
CA SER A 126 10.30 13.62 -0.96
C SER A 126 10.26 12.44 -1.92
N LYS A 127 10.69 12.63 -3.17
CA LYS A 127 10.80 11.54 -4.15
C LYS A 127 11.74 10.43 -3.67
N ALA A 128 12.89 10.79 -3.09
CA ALA A 128 13.83 9.82 -2.53
C ALA A 128 13.18 9.03 -1.39
N ALA A 129 12.43 9.70 -0.49
CA ALA A 129 11.73 9.04 0.60
C ALA A 129 10.64 8.08 0.10
N PHE A 130 9.83 8.48 -0.87
CA PHE A 130 8.81 7.60 -1.46
C PHE A 130 9.43 6.44 -2.25
N ASN A 131 10.55 6.66 -2.95
CA ASN A 131 11.25 5.59 -3.64
C ASN A 131 11.84 4.55 -2.67
N LEU A 132 12.38 4.99 -1.54
CA LEU A 132 12.87 4.10 -0.50
C LEU A 132 11.73 3.27 0.11
N ALA A 133 10.60 3.90 0.43
CA ALA A 133 9.41 3.20 0.91
C ALA A 133 8.93 2.15 -0.09
N TYR A 134 8.84 2.54 -1.36
CA TYR A 134 8.43 1.61 -2.42
C TYR A 134 9.40 0.46 -2.63
N SER A 135 10.71 0.68 -2.48
CA SER A 135 11.70 -0.41 -2.61
C SER A 135 11.50 -1.52 -1.59
N ASP A 136 11.12 -1.15 -0.36
CA ASP A 136 10.77 -2.13 0.68
C ASP A 136 9.47 -2.88 0.33
N ILE A 137 8.43 -2.17 -0.11
CA ILE A 137 7.15 -2.76 -0.49
C ILE A 137 7.32 -3.73 -1.67
N LYS A 138 8.09 -3.33 -2.68
CA LYS A 138 8.42 -4.19 -3.82
C LYS A 138 9.10 -5.48 -3.37
N ALA A 139 10.13 -5.38 -2.55
CA ALA A 139 10.84 -6.56 -2.04
C ALA A 139 9.93 -7.46 -1.18
N ALA A 140 9.05 -6.85 -0.37
CA ALA A 140 8.05 -7.61 0.38
C ALA A 140 7.09 -8.36 -0.55
N PHE A 141 6.65 -7.72 -1.62
CA PHE A 141 5.74 -8.32 -2.58
C PHE A 141 6.40 -9.45 -3.38
N GLU A 142 7.65 -9.24 -3.81
CA GLU A 142 8.45 -10.29 -4.47
C GLU A 142 8.66 -11.50 -3.53
N TYR A 143 8.99 -11.25 -2.26
CA TYR A 143 9.10 -12.31 -1.26
C TYR A 143 7.78 -13.03 -1.01
N TYR A 144 6.68 -12.28 -0.91
CA TYR A 144 5.32 -12.84 -0.77
C TYR A 144 4.96 -13.75 -1.95
N LEU A 145 5.17 -13.32 -3.19
CA LEU A 145 4.90 -14.13 -4.37
C LEU A 145 5.71 -15.43 -4.38
N ALA A 146 6.99 -15.35 -4.00
CA ALA A 146 7.90 -16.50 -4.03
C ALA A 146 7.64 -17.51 -2.90
N ASN A 147 7.17 -17.06 -1.72
CA ASN A 147 7.16 -17.90 -0.52
C ASN A 147 5.77 -18.12 0.08
N TYR A 148 4.80 -17.26 -0.20
CA TYR A 148 3.51 -17.28 0.49
C TYR A 148 2.29 -17.43 -0.42
N ASN A 149 2.29 -16.83 -1.61
CA ASN A 149 1.08 -16.78 -2.45
C ASN A 149 0.68 -18.15 -3.03
N HIS A 150 1.63 -18.94 -3.51
CA HIS A 150 1.37 -20.25 -4.13
C HIS A 150 0.32 -20.22 -5.25
N GLY A 151 0.23 -19.13 -6.01
CA GLY A 151 -0.69 -18.99 -7.13
C GLY A 151 -2.15 -18.66 -6.75
N ARG A 152 -2.45 -18.34 -5.48
CA ARG A 152 -3.80 -17.93 -5.07
C ARG A 152 -4.19 -16.58 -5.68
N PRO A 153 -5.51 -16.33 -5.89
CA PRO A 153 -6.02 -15.03 -6.27
C PRO A 153 -5.61 -13.93 -5.27
N ILE A 154 -5.37 -12.73 -5.78
CA ILE A 154 -4.78 -11.62 -5.02
C ILE A 154 -5.71 -10.41 -5.01
N ILE A 155 -5.98 -9.87 -3.84
CA ILE A 155 -6.49 -8.52 -3.63
C ILE A 155 -5.30 -7.63 -3.29
N ILE A 156 -5.16 -6.50 -3.98
CA ILE A 156 -4.24 -5.43 -3.58
C ILE A 156 -5.06 -4.37 -2.86
N ALA A 157 -4.68 -4.04 -1.63
CA ALA A 157 -5.39 -3.03 -0.87
C ALA A 157 -4.42 -2.02 -0.26
N GLY A 158 -4.75 -0.74 -0.32
CA GLY A 158 -3.95 0.33 0.25
C GLY A 158 -4.78 1.50 0.72
N HIS A 159 -4.22 2.25 1.68
CA HIS A 159 -4.80 3.51 2.14
C HIS A 159 -3.74 4.63 2.14
N SER A 160 -4.09 5.83 1.63
CA SER A 160 -3.23 7.02 1.63
C SER A 160 -1.86 6.74 0.95
N GLN A 161 -0.72 6.86 1.65
CA GLN A 161 0.60 6.49 1.13
C GLN A 161 0.62 5.05 0.62
N GLY A 162 -0.08 4.13 1.29
CA GLY A 162 -0.25 2.75 0.83
C GLY A 162 -0.91 2.68 -0.55
N THR A 163 -1.94 3.50 -0.80
CA THR A 163 -2.60 3.57 -2.12
C THR A 163 -1.66 4.06 -3.22
N MET A 164 -0.89 5.11 -2.95
CA MET A 164 0.12 5.62 -3.88
C MET A 164 1.11 4.52 -4.29
N HIS A 165 1.57 3.73 -3.32
CA HIS A 165 2.47 2.61 -3.58
C HIS A 165 1.76 1.41 -4.23
N SER A 166 0.49 1.15 -3.87
CA SER A 166 -0.33 0.12 -4.52
C SER A 166 -0.53 0.40 -6.01
N ALA A 167 -0.79 1.65 -6.39
CA ALA A 167 -0.91 2.05 -7.79
C ALA A 167 0.41 1.78 -8.56
N ARG A 168 1.55 2.12 -7.96
CA ARG A 168 2.86 1.82 -8.56
C ARG A 168 3.11 0.31 -8.67
N LEU A 169 2.75 -0.46 -7.64
CA LEU A 169 2.88 -1.92 -7.64
C LEU A 169 2.02 -2.56 -8.73
N LEU A 170 0.77 -2.10 -8.88
CA LEU A 170 -0.14 -2.58 -9.92
C LEU A 170 0.42 -2.33 -11.32
N LYS A 171 0.99 -1.15 -11.59
CA LYS A 171 1.66 -0.86 -12.87
C LYS A 171 2.85 -1.78 -13.14
N GLU A 172 3.63 -2.05 -12.10
CA GLU A 172 4.88 -2.80 -12.27
C GLU A 172 4.63 -4.30 -12.40
N PHE A 173 3.66 -4.87 -11.68
CA PHE A 173 3.48 -6.32 -11.59
C PHE A 173 2.23 -6.85 -12.28
N PHE A 174 1.18 -6.03 -12.45
CA PHE A 174 -0.13 -6.51 -12.92
C PHE A 174 -0.53 -5.93 -14.28
N ASP A 175 -0.46 -4.61 -14.48
CA ASP A 175 -1.04 -3.92 -15.63
C ASP A 175 -0.47 -4.42 -16.96
N GLY A 176 -1.23 -5.24 -17.67
CA GLY A 176 -0.79 -5.94 -18.88
C GLY A 176 0.23 -7.05 -18.66
N LYS A 177 0.43 -7.52 -17.43
CA LYS A 177 1.36 -8.59 -17.07
C LYS A 177 0.63 -9.91 -16.78
N PRO A 178 1.32 -11.07 -16.84
CA PRO A 178 0.71 -12.38 -16.54
C PRO A 178 0.02 -12.43 -15.16
N LEU A 179 0.55 -11.75 -14.16
CA LEU A 179 0.01 -11.72 -12.81
C LEU A 179 -1.37 -11.03 -12.72
N GLN A 180 -1.75 -10.21 -13.72
CA GLN A 180 -3.07 -9.59 -13.77
C GLN A 180 -4.21 -10.62 -13.73
N LYS A 181 -3.97 -11.84 -14.22
CA LYS A 181 -4.96 -12.94 -14.19
C LYS A 181 -5.30 -13.40 -12.77
N GLN A 182 -4.45 -13.11 -11.79
CA GLN A 182 -4.67 -13.42 -10.38
C GLN A 182 -5.31 -12.24 -9.62
N LEU A 183 -5.41 -11.05 -10.23
CA LEU A 183 -6.00 -9.89 -9.57
C LEU A 183 -7.52 -10.09 -9.45
N VAL A 184 -8.01 -10.14 -8.21
CA VAL A 184 -9.44 -10.11 -7.91
C VAL A 184 -9.95 -8.68 -8.05
N VAL A 185 -9.42 -7.78 -7.24
CA VAL A 185 -9.71 -6.35 -7.27
C VAL A 185 -8.61 -5.57 -6.54
N ALA A 186 -8.40 -4.31 -6.90
CA ALA A 186 -7.54 -3.42 -6.14
C ALA A 186 -8.36 -2.35 -5.40
N TYR A 187 -8.20 -2.27 -4.07
CA TYR A 187 -8.79 -1.21 -3.22
C TYR A 187 -7.78 -0.08 -3.04
N LEU A 188 -7.97 1.02 -3.74
CA LEU A 188 -7.08 2.19 -3.78
C LEU A 188 -7.72 3.38 -3.06
N ILE A 189 -7.62 3.41 -1.74
CA ILE A 189 -8.43 4.28 -0.89
C ILE A 189 -7.62 5.46 -0.34
N GLY A 190 -8.25 6.65 -0.29
CA GLY A 190 -7.67 7.82 0.41
C GLY A 190 -6.50 8.49 -0.30
N TYR A 191 -6.35 8.28 -1.61
CA TYR A 191 -5.40 8.94 -2.50
C TYR A 191 -6.02 9.10 -3.89
N PRO A 192 -5.79 10.21 -4.62
CA PRO A 192 -6.41 10.41 -5.93
C PRO A 192 -5.85 9.41 -6.96
N ILE A 193 -6.73 8.64 -7.56
CA ILE A 193 -6.43 7.72 -8.65
C ILE A 193 -7.26 8.14 -9.86
N TYR A 194 -6.63 8.27 -11.02
CA TYR A 194 -7.28 8.75 -12.23
C TYR A 194 -7.60 7.58 -13.16
N ALA A 195 -8.60 7.75 -14.03
CA ALA A 195 -9.00 6.71 -14.99
C ALA A 195 -7.86 6.32 -15.97
N SER A 196 -6.93 7.24 -16.20
CA SER A 196 -5.72 7.01 -17.01
C SER A 196 -4.55 6.37 -16.24
N GLU A 197 -4.74 6.04 -14.97
CA GLU A 197 -3.66 5.50 -14.13
C GLU A 197 -3.09 4.19 -14.67
N PHE A 198 -3.96 3.34 -15.24
CA PHE A 198 -3.62 2.03 -15.78
C PHE A 198 -4.04 1.91 -17.25
N GLN A 199 -3.31 1.07 -17.99
CA GLN A 199 -3.65 0.79 -19.40
C GLN A 199 -4.67 -0.34 -19.53
N PHE A 200 -4.51 -1.41 -18.77
CA PHE A 200 -5.30 -2.64 -18.87
C PHE A 200 -6.23 -2.86 -17.68
N ILE A 201 -5.82 -2.47 -16.47
CA ILE A 201 -6.67 -2.56 -15.28
C ILE A 201 -7.74 -1.47 -15.35
N LYS A 202 -9.01 -1.86 -15.32
CA LYS A 202 -10.16 -0.94 -15.47
C LYS A 202 -10.79 -0.62 -14.11
N VAL A 203 -11.57 0.45 -14.09
CA VAL A 203 -12.43 0.76 -12.94
C VAL A 203 -13.43 -0.37 -12.78
N ALA A 204 -13.57 -0.91 -11.58
CA ALA A 204 -14.64 -1.84 -11.23
C ALA A 204 -15.89 -1.00 -10.92
N ASP A 205 -16.95 -1.19 -11.69
CA ASP A 205 -18.20 -0.42 -11.64
C ASP A 205 -19.42 -1.27 -11.26
N ASP A 206 -19.17 -2.49 -10.83
CA ASP A 206 -20.11 -3.38 -10.16
C ASP A 206 -19.39 -4.36 -9.20
N ALA A 207 -20.15 -4.99 -8.31
CA ALA A 207 -19.62 -5.87 -7.27
C ALA A 207 -19.03 -7.19 -7.80
N ASP A 208 -19.39 -7.60 -9.02
CA ASP A 208 -18.96 -8.86 -9.63
C ASP A 208 -17.75 -8.65 -10.57
N SER A 209 -17.31 -7.39 -10.76
CA SER A 209 -16.16 -7.07 -11.62
C SER A 209 -14.85 -7.64 -11.07
N LEU A 210 -14.15 -8.44 -11.86
CA LEU A 210 -12.85 -9.00 -11.53
C LEU A 210 -11.73 -8.31 -12.31
N GLY A 211 -10.53 -8.25 -11.70
CA GLY A 211 -9.32 -7.71 -12.32
C GLY A 211 -9.28 -6.19 -12.43
N GLY A 212 -10.24 -5.50 -11.81
CA GLY A 212 -10.35 -4.04 -11.81
C GLY A 212 -9.84 -3.38 -10.52
N PHE A 213 -10.12 -2.06 -10.40
CA PHE A 213 -9.85 -1.32 -9.18
C PHE A 213 -11.05 -0.49 -8.75
N VAL A 214 -11.17 -0.28 -7.44
CA VAL A 214 -12.07 0.69 -6.82
C VAL A 214 -11.25 1.76 -6.13
N SER A 215 -11.72 3.00 -6.16
CA SER A 215 -11.10 4.13 -5.48
C SER A 215 -12.19 5.04 -4.92
N TYR A 216 -11.98 5.53 -3.74
CA TYR A 216 -12.79 6.60 -3.15
C TYR A 216 -12.00 7.36 -2.07
N ASN A 217 -12.50 8.55 -1.76
CA ASN A 217 -11.93 9.41 -0.73
C ASN A 217 -13.07 9.95 0.13
N THR A 218 -12.82 10.07 1.43
CA THR A 218 -13.82 10.56 2.38
C THR A 218 -13.46 11.96 2.85
N PHE A 219 -14.40 12.90 2.69
CA PHE A 219 -14.28 14.27 3.15
C PHE A 219 -15.51 14.64 3.96
N LEU A 220 -15.33 15.62 4.86
CA LEU A 220 -16.48 16.22 5.54
C LEU A 220 -17.36 16.95 4.51
N MET A 221 -18.68 16.78 4.58
CA MET A 221 -19.62 17.48 3.70
C MET A 221 -19.43 19.01 3.83
N GLY A 222 -19.27 19.69 2.70
CA GLY A 222 -19.02 21.13 2.65
C GLY A 222 -17.60 21.55 3.03
N ALA A 223 -16.67 20.62 3.24
CA ALA A 223 -15.28 20.96 3.43
C ALA A 223 -14.68 21.40 2.08
N ASP A 224 -14.38 22.68 1.98
CA ASP A 224 -13.51 23.23 0.94
C ASP A 224 -12.10 23.22 1.48
N ASN A 225 -11.30 22.26 1.04
CA ASN A 225 -9.96 22.07 1.58
C ASN A 225 -8.89 22.01 0.48
N PHE A 226 -7.64 22.13 0.89
CA PHE A 226 -6.46 22.15 0.03
C PHE A 226 -6.38 20.96 -0.95
N PHE A 227 -7.02 19.83 -0.63
CA PHE A 227 -6.96 18.62 -1.45
C PHE A 227 -8.02 18.57 -2.55
N THR A 228 -9.06 19.43 -2.53
CA THR A 228 -10.21 19.31 -3.43
C THR A 228 -9.85 19.44 -4.91
N GLU A 229 -8.86 20.24 -5.27
CA GLU A 229 -8.45 20.41 -6.67
C GLU A 229 -7.82 19.13 -7.25
N GLU A 230 -6.91 18.48 -6.51
CA GLU A 230 -6.28 17.23 -6.95
C GLU A 230 -7.29 16.09 -7.09
N TYR A 231 -8.37 16.13 -6.31
CA TYR A 231 -9.38 15.05 -6.28
C TYR A 231 -10.53 15.26 -7.28
N LYS A 232 -10.67 16.43 -7.91
CA LYS A 232 -11.81 16.76 -8.82
C LYS A 232 -12.03 15.76 -9.95
N ASN A 233 -10.94 15.19 -10.49
CA ASN A 233 -10.97 14.26 -11.61
C ASN A 233 -10.56 12.83 -11.21
N ALA A 234 -10.44 12.57 -9.91
CA ALA A 234 -10.14 11.23 -9.44
C ALA A 234 -11.35 10.31 -9.64
N VAL A 235 -11.08 9.04 -9.89
CA VAL A 235 -12.11 8.00 -9.92
C VAL A 235 -12.73 7.87 -8.54
N VAL A 236 -14.06 7.81 -8.49
CA VAL A 236 -14.83 7.50 -7.29
C VAL A 236 -15.80 6.38 -7.62
N VAL A 237 -15.61 5.26 -6.96
CA VAL A 237 -16.58 4.15 -6.92
C VAL A 237 -17.27 4.21 -5.57
N ASN A 238 -18.58 4.38 -5.56
CA ASN A 238 -19.35 4.40 -4.31
C ASN A 238 -19.25 3.04 -3.61
N PRO A 239 -18.73 2.94 -2.38
CA PRO A 239 -18.50 1.65 -1.72
C PRO A 239 -19.77 0.88 -1.37
N LEU A 240 -20.96 1.52 -1.41
CA LEU A 240 -22.24 0.89 -1.13
C LEU A 240 -22.90 0.35 -2.39
N SER A 241 -22.86 1.12 -3.50
CA SER A 241 -23.53 0.74 -4.77
C SER A 241 -22.59 0.07 -5.78
N TRP A 242 -21.28 0.18 -5.61
CA TRP A 242 -20.28 -0.21 -6.60
C TRP A 242 -20.42 0.53 -7.94
N LYS A 243 -20.99 1.76 -7.93
CA LYS A 243 -21.20 2.57 -9.12
C LYS A 243 -20.29 3.79 -9.12
N THR A 244 -19.99 4.27 -10.32
CA THR A 244 -19.23 5.51 -10.57
C THR A 244 -20.15 6.71 -10.77
N ASP A 245 -21.45 6.53 -10.64
CA ASP A 245 -22.43 7.61 -10.70
C ASP A 245 -22.37 8.52 -9.46
N LYS A 246 -23.11 9.63 -9.50
CA LYS A 246 -23.19 10.61 -8.39
C LYS A 246 -24.41 10.42 -7.51
N GLN A 247 -25.04 9.24 -7.55
CA GLN A 247 -26.24 8.98 -6.75
C GLN A 247 -25.87 8.81 -5.29
N PHE A 248 -26.63 9.46 -4.43
CA PHE A 248 -26.56 9.24 -3.00
C PHE A 248 -27.17 7.86 -2.67
N VAL A 249 -26.50 7.12 -1.83
CA VAL A 249 -26.96 5.80 -1.34
C VAL A 249 -26.94 5.84 0.17
N ASP A 250 -28.09 5.55 0.79
CA ASP A 250 -28.18 5.36 2.23
C ASP A 250 -27.47 4.07 2.67
N ALA A 251 -26.84 4.11 3.87
CA ALA A 251 -26.11 2.98 4.45
C ALA A 251 -27.04 2.07 5.26
#